data_b76b8362c22dd969511b0f742e3c5940
#
_entry.id   b76b8362c22dd969511b0f742e3c5940
#
_cell.length_a   1.000
_cell.length_b   1.000
_cell.length_c   1.000
_cell.angle_alpha   90.00
_cell.angle_beta   90.00
_cell.angle_gamma   90.00
#
_symmetry.space_group_name_H-M   'P 1'
#
loop_
_entity.id
_entity.type
_entity.pdbx_description
1 polymer ?
#
loop_
_entity_poly.entity_id
_entity_poly.type
_entity_poly.pdbx_seq_one_letter_code
_entity_poly.pdbx_strand_id
1 'polypeptide(L)'
;RLSLVGSEMCIRDRCRERRPLVTLKASTDAKGRIDGDSSKPAVRFSSDSSLRMAHEIRADSMAILVGVGTVIRDDPSLTVRGPEIDPREQPTRVVIDPNDRTPEDCRLMVDGEAPTLLIQSSEYDSSGDERHVERIVIPEDEIPIARILDMLGDMGVQSLLVEGGLDTWSRFLSEKMVDRARICVSDIDLGGDGPTFDKKSLSESGLIRVSEEKVRGDSIEWWTRERN
;
A
#
# COMPACT_ATOMS: atom_id res chain seq x y z
N ARG A 1 24.82 -5.18 -1.78
CA ARG A 1 24.67 -4.12 -2.82
C ARG A 1 23.88 -4.73 -3.99
N LEU A 2 22.56 -4.80 -3.87
CA LEU A 2 21.70 -5.03 -5.02
C LEU A 2 21.82 -3.80 -5.94
N SER A 3 22.14 -4.06 -7.19
CA SER A 3 22.50 -3.10 -8.21
C SER A 3 21.52 -1.91 -8.28
N LEU A 4 22.00 -0.72 -7.96
CA LEU A 4 21.36 0.58 -8.19
C LEU A 4 20.91 0.76 -9.66
N VAL A 5 21.59 0.10 -10.60
CA VAL A 5 21.33 0.21 -12.05
C VAL A 5 19.90 -0.21 -12.43
N GLY A 6 19.34 -1.22 -11.79
CA GLY A 6 17.94 -1.64 -12.06
C GLY A 6 16.91 -0.68 -11.51
N SER A 7 17.20 0.04 -10.42
CA SER A 7 16.27 1.00 -9.81
C SER A 7 16.22 2.32 -10.59
N GLU A 8 17.34 2.83 -11.05
CA GLU A 8 17.42 4.07 -11.83
C GLU A 8 16.71 3.95 -13.18
N MET A 9 16.83 2.79 -13.86
CA MET A 9 16.12 2.54 -15.11
C MET A 9 14.61 2.46 -14.92
N CYS A 10 14.13 1.88 -13.79
CA CYS A 10 12.71 1.87 -13.44
C CYS A 10 12.14 3.28 -13.25
N ILE A 11 12.86 4.12 -12.53
CA ILE A 11 12.47 5.52 -12.30
C ILE A 11 12.42 6.28 -13.62
N ARG A 12 13.41 6.12 -14.50
CA ARG A 12 13.45 6.81 -15.81
C ARG A 12 12.29 6.44 -16.72
N ASP A 13 11.89 5.16 -16.77
CA ASP A 13 10.80 4.72 -17.63
C ASP A 13 9.45 5.23 -17.08
N ARG A 14 9.27 5.20 -15.77
CA ARG A 14 8.05 5.75 -15.11
C ARG A 14 7.97 7.27 -15.22
N CYS A 15 9.09 7.98 -15.11
CA CYS A 15 9.12 9.42 -15.40
C CYS A 15 8.67 9.75 -16.83
N ARG A 16 8.92 8.86 -17.82
CA ARG A 16 8.42 9.01 -19.20
C ARG A 16 6.94 8.74 -19.31
N GLU A 17 6.42 7.76 -18.57
CA GLU A 17 5.00 7.39 -18.52
C GLU A 17 4.18 8.32 -17.60
N ARG A 18 4.84 9.22 -16.84
CA ARG A 18 4.21 10.08 -15.82
C ARG A 18 3.39 9.31 -14.79
N ARG A 19 3.78 8.09 -14.45
CA ARG A 19 3.14 7.25 -13.44
C ARG A 19 4.12 6.91 -12.32
N PRO A 20 3.68 6.81 -11.06
CA PRO A 20 4.54 6.40 -9.96
C PRO A 20 5.07 4.98 -10.13
N LEU A 21 6.25 4.72 -9.58
CA LEU A 21 6.76 3.37 -9.36
C LEU A 21 5.94 2.72 -8.24
N VAL A 22 5.25 1.63 -8.55
CA VAL A 22 4.33 0.96 -7.62
C VAL A 22 5.03 -0.19 -6.90
N THR A 23 5.11 -0.09 -5.57
CA THR A 23 5.58 -1.16 -4.69
C THR A 23 4.40 -1.71 -3.88
N LEU A 24 4.08 -2.99 -4.04
CA LEU A 24 3.11 -3.69 -3.20
C LEU A 24 3.82 -4.26 -1.98
N LYS A 25 3.28 -4.05 -0.77
CA LYS A 25 3.77 -4.69 0.46
C LYS A 25 2.64 -5.49 1.10
N ALA A 26 2.89 -6.77 1.33
CA ALA A 26 1.96 -7.62 2.07
C ALA A 26 2.68 -8.31 3.24
N SER A 27 1.95 -8.52 4.34
CA SER A 27 2.37 -9.40 5.43
C SER A 27 1.38 -10.55 5.53
N THR A 28 1.91 -11.77 5.60
CA THR A 28 1.12 -12.99 5.71
C THR A 28 1.69 -13.91 6.79
N ASP A 29 0.89 -14.82 7.29
CA ASP A 29 1.42 -15.97 8.01
C ASP A 29 1.98 -17.03 7.03
N ALA A 30 2.51 -18.13 7.55
CA ALA A 30 3.07 -19.22 6.74
C ALA A 30 2.06 -19.89 5.79
N LYS A 31 0.75 -19.72 6.05
CA LYS A 31 -0.35 -20.24 5.22
C LYS A 31 -0.91 -19.19 4.25
N GLY A 32 -0.31 -18.00 4.19
CA GLY A 32 -0.74 -16.92 3.33
C GLY A 32 -1.89 -16.07 3.90
N ARG A 33 -2.34 -16.30 5.14
CA ARG A 33 -3.40 -15.51 5.75
C ARG A 33 -2.89 -14.13 6.10
N ILE A 34 -3.70 -13.11 5.84
CA ILE A 34 -3.41 -11.70 6.14
C ILE A 34 -4.12 -11.21 7.39
N ASP A 35 -5.11 -11.96 7.85
CA ASP A 35 -5.87 -11.74 9.09
C ASP A 35 -6.27 -13.11 9.66
N GLY A 36 -6.59 -13.16 10.94
CA GLY A 36 -7.08 -14.36 11.61
C GLY A 36 -8.60 -14.49 11.53
N ASP A 37 -9.26 -13.89 12.49
CA ASP A 37 -10.72 -13.90 12.66
C ASP A 37 -11.26 -12.48 12.46
N SER A 38 -11.98 -12.25 11.37
CA SER A 38 -12.50 -10.93 11.02
C SER A 38 -13.52 -10.37 12.05
N SER A 39 -14.08 -11.23 12.92
CA SER A 39 -14.98 -10.82 14.01
C SER A 39 -14.23 -10.24 15.22
N LYS A 40 -12.90 -10.40 15.29
CA LYS A 40 -12.04 -9.89 16.36
C LYS A 40 -11.22 -8.71 15.87
N PRO A 41 -10.69 -7.87 16.79
CA PRO A 41 -9.75 -6.82 16.41
C PRO A 41 -8.57 -7.40 15.61
N ALA A 42 -8.06 -6.62 14.64
CA ALA A 42 -6.90 -7.01 13.86
C ALA A 42 -5.69 -7.28 14.76
N VAL A 43 -5.03 -8.41 14.56
CA VAL A 43 -3.85 -8.80 15.33
C VAL A 43 -2.61 -8.48 14.55
N ARG A 44 -1.72 -7.69 15.17
CA ARG A 44 -0.40 -7.44 14.60
C ARG A 44 0.49 -8.66 14.83
N PHE A 45 0.97 -9.26 13.75
CA PHE A 45 1.75 -10.49 13.78
C PHE A 45 3.16 -10.35 13.15
N SER A 46 3.49 -9.19 12.58
CA SER A 46 4.83 -8.95 12.04
C SER A 46 5.85 -8.73 13.17
N SER A 47 7.07 -9.28 13.00
CA SER A 47 8.18 -9.01 13.91
C SER A 47 8.60 -7.54 13.90
N ASP A 48 9.37 -7.12 14.90
CA ASP A 48 9.94 -5.76 14.95
C ASP A 48 10.83 -5.47 13.74
N SER A 49 11.50 -6.49 13.20
CA SER A 49 12.33 -6.37 12.00
C SER A 49 11.49 -6.10 10.75
N SER A 50 10.40 -6.86 10.58
CA SER A 50 9.45 -6.67 9.48
C SER A 50 8.73 -5.34 9.58
N LEU A 51 8.46 -4.88 10.80
CA LEU A 51 7.90 -3.56 11.04
C LEU A 51 8.87 -2.44 10.66
N ARG A 52 10.14 -2.57 11.06
CA ARG A 52 11.17 -1.59 10.69
C ARG A 52 11.29 -1.48 9.16
N MET A 53 11.36 -2.63 8.48
CA MET A 53 11.35 -2.66 7.00
C MET A 53 10.12 -1.97 6.42
N ALA A 54 8.93 -2.17 7.00
CA ALA A 54 7.72 -1.48 6.55
C ALA A 54 7.86 0.04 6.64
N HIS A 55 8.42 0.55 7.75
CA HIS A 55 8.68 1.98 7.91
C HIS A 55 9.78 2.50 6.95
N GLU A 56 10.80 1.70 6.65
CA GLU A 56 11.82 2.04 5.66
C GLU A 56 11.20 2.16 4.25
N ILE A 57 10.33 1.22 3.84
CA ILE A 57 9.64 1.28 2.55
C ILE A 57 8.69 2.50 2.50
N ARG A 58 8.02 2.82 3.61
CA ARG A 58 7.18 4.03 3.69
C ARG A 58 8.01 5.30 3.52
N ALA A 59 9.18 5.36 4.17
CA ALA A 59 10.09 6.51 4.07
C ALA A 59 10.63 6.72 2.64
N ASP A 60 10.78 5.64 1.88
CA ASP A 60 11.21 5.67 0.47
C ASP A 60 10.05 5.98 -0.50
N SER A 61 8.82 6.17 -0.01
CA SER A 61 7.62 6.36 -0.82
C SER A 61 7.07 7.77 -0.66
N MET A 62 6.68 8.40 -1.76
CA MET A 62 6.02 9.71 -1.74
C MET A 62 4.54 9.61 -1.35
N ALA A 63 3.91 8.45 -1.62
CA ALA A 63 2.53 8.20 -1.22
C ALA A 63 2.33 6.75 -0.75
N ILE A 64 1.36 6.54 0.14
CA ILE A 64 0.94 5.23 0.65
C ILE A 64 -0.55 5.07 0.35
N LEU A 65 -0.92 4.00 -0.34
CA LEU A 65 -2.29 3.74 -0.76
C LEU A 65 -2.87 2.51 -0.06
N VAL A 66 -4.10 2.67 0.42
CA VAL A 66 -4.94 1.59 0.96
C VAL A 66 -6.36 1.68 0.39
N GLY A 67 -7.11 0.59 0.45
CA GLY A 67 -8.55 0.61 0.26
C GLY A 67 -9.28 1.00 1.56
N VAL A 68 -10.47 1.56 1.45
CA VAL A 68 -11.29 1.96 2.61
C VAL A 68 -11.57 0.80 3.57
N GLY A 69 -11.63 -0.43 3.08
CA GLY A 69 -11.78 -1.63 3.93
C GLY A 69 -10.66 -1.75 4.97
N THR A 70 -9.42 -1.39 4.62
CA THR A 70 -8.28 -1.35 5.55
C THR A 70 -8.43 -0.23 6.58
N VAL A 71 -8.93 0.94 6.16
CA VAL A 71 -9.19 2.05 7.08
C VAL A 71 -10.21 1.65 8.14
N ILE A 72 -11.35 1.08 7.71
CA ILE A 72 -12.42 0.62 8.61
C ILE A 72 -11.94 -0.50 9.55
N ARG A 73 -11.10 -1.42 9.03
CA ARG A 73 -10.66 -2.60 9.78
C ARG A 73 -9.59 -2.27 10.82
N ASP A 74 -8.60 -1.45 10.45
CA ASP A 74 -7.34 -1.33 11.17
C ASP A 74 -7.12 0.07 11.77
N ASP A 75 -7.91 1.07 11.37
CA ASP A 75 -7.70 2.49 11.71
C ASP A 75 -6.21 2.89 11.65
N PRO A 76 -5.54 2.73 10.51
CA PRO A 76 -4.10 2.89 10.42
C PRO A 76 -3.71 4.38 10.37
N SER A 77 -2.56 4.75 10.95
CA SER A 77 -2.01 6.10 10.78
C SER A 77 -1.32 6.31 9.42
N LEU A 78 -0.84 5.25 8.77
CA LEU A 78 -0.06 5.28 7.50
C LEU A 78 1.09 6.29 7.51
N THR A 79 1.69 6.53 8.66
CA THR A 79 2.83 7.43 8.85
C THR A 79 4.13 6.67 8.99
N VAL A 80 5.22 7.34 8.68
CA VAL A 80 6.57 6.85 8.97
C VAL A 80 6.91 7.20 10.41
N ARG A 81 7.35 6.22 11.18
CA ARG A 81 7.76 6.40 12.59
C ARG A 81 9.21 6.01 12.75
N GLY A 82 10.00 6.92 13.29
CA GLY A 82 11.41 6.69 13.58
C GLY A 82 12.10 8.00 13.96
N PRO A 83 13.22 7.94 14.71
CA PRO A 83 13.90 9.13 15.22
C PRO A 83 14.59 9.96 14.11
N GLU A 84 14.70 9.46 12.90
CA GLU A 84 15.47 10.08 11.81
C GLU A 84 14.59 10.73 10.74
N ILE A 85 13.26 10.75 10.91
CA ILE A 85 12.34 11.24 9.88
C ILE A 85 11.75 12.57 10.31
N ASP A 86 11.93 13.59 9.47
CA ASP A 86 11.26 14.87 9.66
C ASP A 86 9.73 14.67 9.51
N PRO A 87 8.92 15.00 10.54
CA PRO A 87 7.46 14.88 10.46
C PRO A 87 6.84 15.64 9.29
N ARG A 88 7.53 16.64 8.74
CA ARG A 88 7.08 17.44 7.57
C ARG A 88 7.23 16.70 6.25
N GLU A 89 7.94 15.57 6.21
CA GLU A 89 8.21 14.74 5.04
C GLU A 89 7.41 13.44 5.05
N GLN A 90 6.26 13.43 5.73
CA GLN A 90 5.39 12.27 5.72
C GLN A 90 4.82 12.01 4.32
N PRO A 91 4.75 10.74 3.88
CA PRO A 91 4.13 10.39 2.61
C PRO A 91 2.64 10.77 2.60
N THR A 92 2.15 11.18 1.44
CA THR A 92 0.72 11.41 1.24
C THR A 92 -0.05 10.11 1.41
N ARG A 93 -1.07 10.13 2.25
CA ARG A 93 -1.99 8.98 2.45
C ARG A 93 -3.05 9.01 1.36
N VAL A 94 -3.27 7.89 0.70
CA VAL A 94 -4.25 7.76 -0.39
C VAL A 94 -5.24 6.65 -0.04
N VAL A 95 -6.53 6.96 -0.03
CA VAL A 95 -7.59 5.99 0.25
C VAL A 95 -8.48 5.85 -0.97
N ILE A 96 -8.64 4.62 -1.48
CA ILE A 96 -9.66 4.32 -2.49
C ILE A 96 -10.97 4.07 -1.75
N ASP A 97 -11.88 5.01 -1.85
CA ASP A 97 -13.20 4.98 -1.20
C ASP A 97 -14.32 5.44 -2.14
N PRO A 98 -14.70 4.65 -3.13
CA PRO A 98 -15.68 5.05 -4.13
C PRO A 98 -17.03 5.48 -3.54
N ASN A 99 -17.40 4.98 -2.36
CA ASN A 99 -18.72 5.10 -1.78
C ASN A 99 -18.74 5.89 -0.45
N ASP A 100 -17.72 6.68 -0.17
CA ASP A 100 -17.60 7.53 1.04
C ASP A 100 -17.90 6.77 2.36
N ARG A 101 -17.19 5.67 2.56
CA ARG A 101 -17.32 4.82 3.75
C ARG A 101 -16.24 5.08 4.81
N THR A 102 -15.31 5.98 4.53
CA THR A 102 -14.24 6.34 5.47
C THR A 102 -14.85 6.96 6.73
N PRO A 103 -14.63 6.38 7.94
CA PRO A 103 -15.17 6.94 9.17
C PRO A 103 -14.60 8.34 9.42
N GLU A 104 -15.47 9.29 9.77
CA GLU A 104 -15.08 10.69 10.03
C GLU A 104 -14.14 10.84 11.23
N ASP A 105 -14.19 9.91 12.18
CA ASP A 105 -13.39 9.89 13.40
C ASP A 105 -12.13 9.02 13.31
N CYS A 106 -11.84 8.41 12.14
CA CYS A 106 -10.63 7.63 11.95
C CYS A 106 -9.37 8.52 11.94
N ARG A 107 -8.23 7.92 12.25
CA ARG A 107 -6.95 8.66 12.37
C ARG A 107 -6.60 9.45 11.14
N LEU A 108 -6.82 8.90 9.95
CA LEU A 108 -6.51 9.58 8.69
C LEU A 108 -7.27 10.89 8.52
N MET A 109 -8.46 10.99 9.13
CA MET A 109 -9.33 12.17 9.06
C MET A 109 -9.01 13.20 10.14
N VAL A 110 -8.59 12.77 11.34
CA VAL A 110 -8.51 13.68 12.50
C VAL A 110 -7.10 13.99 13.00
N ASP A 111 -6.08 13.18 12.65
CA ASP A 111 -4.75 13.30 13.27
C ASP A 111 -3.90 14.46 12.72
N GLY A 112 -4.13 14.90 11.49
CA GLY A 112 -3.33 15.93 10.82
C GLY A 112 -1.85 15.60 10.65
N GLU A 113 -1.44 14.32 10.85
CA GLU A 113 -0.03 13.91 10.81
C GLU A 113 0.55 13.89 9.39
N ALA A 114 -0.28 13.73 8.36
CA ALA A 114 0.12 13.73 6.96
C ALA A 114 -1.02 14.19 6.04
N PRO A 115 -0.73 14.68 4.81
CA PRO A 115 -1.76 14.93 3.80
C PRO A 115 -2.52 13.65 3.47
N THR A 116 -3.84 13.75 3.28
CA THR A 116 -4.72 12.62 2.95
C THR A 116 -5.52 12.91 1.70
N LEU A 117 -5.54 11.99 0.74
CA LEU A 117 -6.36 12.03 -0.46
C LEU A 117 -7.42 10.92 -0.37
N LEU A 118 -8.71 11.29 -0.43
CA LEU A 118 -9.80 10.34 -0.58
C LEU A 118 -10.24 10.31 -2.05
N ILE A 119 -10.16 9.14 -2.68
CA ILE A 119 -10.55 8.96 -4.09
C ILE A 119 -11.94 8.36 -4.12
N GLN A 120 -12.90 9.12 -4.62
CA GLN A 120 -14.32 8.84 -4.60
C GLN A 120 -14.91 8.76 -6.02
N SER A 121 -16.05 8.10 -6.21
CA SER A 121 -16.74 8.01 -7.50
C SER A 121 -17.76 9.14 -7.74
N SER A 122 -18.17 9.84 -6.68
CA SER A 122 -19.08 10.98 -6.73
C SER A 122 -18.77 11.99 -5.66
N GLU A 123 -19.29 13.20 -5.78
CA GLU A 123 -19.21 14.20 -4.72
C GLU A 123 -20.12 13.81 -3.56
N TYR A 124 -19.58 13.91 -2.37
CA TYR A 124 -20.29 13.71 -1.10
C TYR A 124 -20.25 15.00 -0.29
N ASP A 125 -21.33 15.28 0.41
CA ASP A 125 -21.44 16.46 1.27
C ASP A 125 -20.55 16.27 2.51
N SER A 126 -19.41 16.98 2.54
CA SER A 126 -18.50 16.97 3.68
C SER A 126 -18.65 18.27 4.47
N SER A 127 -19.16 18.19 5.69
CA SER A 127 -19.33 19.35 6.58
C SER A 127 -18.08 19.71 7.40
N GLY A 128 -16.94 19.03 7.20
CA GLY A 128 -15.72 19.17 8.01
C GLY A 128 -14.68 20.15 7.41
N ASP A 129 -14.09 21.01 8.26
CA ASP A 129 -12.89 21.81 7.92
C ASP A 129 -11.62 20.98 8.11
N GLU A 130 -11.44 19.98 7.25
CA GLU A 130 -10.33 19.04 7.30
C GLU A 130 -9.20 19.50 6.36
N ARG A 131 -8.43 20.50 6.79
CA ARG A 131 -7.39 21.16 5.95
C ARG A 131 -6.30 20.22 5.42
N HIS A 132 -6.15 19.03 5.97
CA HIS A 132 -5.18 18.02 5.54
C HIS A 132 -5.80 16.89 4.71
N VAL A 133 -7.12 16.94 4.48
CA VAL A 133 -7.84 15.94 3.68
C VAL A 133 -8.37 16.59 2.39
N GLU A 134 -7.98 16.03 1.27
CA GLU A 134 -8.48 16.40 -0.05
C GLU A 134 -9.33 15.26 -0.61
N ARG A 135 -10.49 15.60 -1.18
CA ARG A 135 -11.39 14.65 -1.83
C ARG A 135 -11.29 14.82 -3.34
N ILE A 136 -10.99 13.74 -4.05
CA ILE A 136 -10.86 13.74 -5.50
C ILE A 136 -11.91 12.82 -6.09
N VAL A 137 -12.73 13.38 -6.98
CA VAL A 137 -13.79 12.64 -7.66
C VAL A 137 -13.30 12.12 -9.01
N ILE A 138 -13.38 10.80 -9.18
CA ILE A 138 -13.25 10.12 -10.46
C ILE A 138 -14.61 9.50 -10.74
N PRO A 139 -15.44 10.06 -11.66
CA PRO A 139 -16.85 9.70 -11.80
C PRO A 139 -17.02 8.38 -12.58
N GLU A 140 -16.53 7.31 -12.01
CA GLU A 140 -16.58 5.95 -12.53
C GLU A 140 -17.02 5.02 -11.39
N ASP A 141 -17.99 4.12 -11.64
CA ASP A 141 -18.51 3.18 -10.63
C ASP A 141 -17.41 2.27 -10.09
N GLU A 142 -16.51 1.84 -10.96
CA GLU A 142 -15.27 1.14 -10.61
C GLU A 142 -14.09 1.96 -11.11
N ILE A 143 -13.42 2.66 -10.18
CA ILE A 143 -12.30 3.56 -10.51
C ILE A 143 -11.10 2.72 -10.98
N PRO A 144 -10.66 2.78 -12.26
CA PRO A 144 -9.54 1.99 -12.74
C PRO A 144 -8.24 2.37 -12.04
N ILE A 145 -7.39 1.39 -11.71
CA ILE A 145 -6.08 1.66 -11.09
C ILE A 145 -5.23 2.56 -11.99
N ALA A 146 -5.29 2.36 -13.30
CA ALA A 146 -4.59 3.21 -14.26
C ALA A 146 -4.92 4.70 -14.09
N ARG A 147 -6.20 5.05 -13.88
CA ARG A 147 -6.64 6.45 -13.67
C ARG A 147 -6.10 7.04 -12.37
N ILE A 148 -6.07 6.24 -11.31
CA ILE A 148 -5.48 6.64 -10.03
C ILE A 148 -3.99 6.94 -10.21
N LEU A 149 -3.27 6.07 -10.92
CA LEU A 149 -1.83 6.23 -11.14
C LEU A 149 -1.51 7.43 -12.04
N ASP A 150 -2.32 7.68 -13.09
CA ASP A 150 -2.17 8.86 -13.95
C ASP A 150 -2.37 10.15 -13.13
N MET A 151 -3.44 10.22 -12.34
CA MET A 151 -3.73 11.34 -11.46
C MET A 151 -2.60 11.60 -10.45
N LEU A 152 -2.14 10.57 -9.74
CA LEU A 152 -1.03 10.71 -8.78
C LEU A 152 0.26 11.16 -9.48
N GLY A 153 0.52 10.64 -10.69
CA GLY A 153 1.67 11.06 -11.50
C GLY A 153 1.59 12.53 -11.94
N ASP A 154 0.41 13.01 -12.34
CA ASP A 154 0.18 14.43 -12.66
C ASP A 154 0.34 15.34 -11.41
N MET A 155 0.05 14.83 -10.22
CA MET A 155 0.35 15.49 -8.94
C MET A 155 1.83 15.44 -8.55
N GLY A 156 2.69 14.79 -9.34
CA GLY A 156 4.12 14.69 -9.12
C GLY A 156 4.56 13.53 -8.23
N VAL A 157 3.67 12.60 -7.87
CA VAL A 157 4.01 11.39 -7.11
C VAL A 157 4.83 10.46 -7.98
N GLN A 158 6.08 10.17 -7.59
CA GLN A 158 7.01 9.32 -8.33
C GLN A 158 7.10 7.89 -7.77
N SER A 159 6.75 7.69 -6.49
CA SER A 159 6.77 6.39 -5.82
C SER A 159 5.52 6.20 -4.98
N LEU A 160 4.86 5.06 -5.18
CA LEU A 160 3.62 4.68 -4.49
C LEU A 160 3.82 3.34 -3.78
N LEU A 161 3.53 3.30 -2.49
CA LEU A 161 3.44 2.08 -1.71
C LEU A 161 1.97 1.66 -1.58
N VAL A 162 1.64 0.44 -1.97
CA VAL A 162 0.32 -0.16 -1.79
C VAL A 162 0.37 -1.12 -0.62
N GLU A 163 -0.24 -0.75 0.52
CA GLU A 163 -0.16 -1.51 1.77
C GLU A 163 -1.43 -2.26 2.13
N GLY A 164 -2.56 -1.95 1.52
CA GLY A 164 -3.74 -2.39 2.18
C GLY A 164 -4.80 -3.12 1.40
N GLY A 165 -5.25 -4.19 2.04
CA GLY A 165 -6.44 -4.95 1.71
C GLY A 165 -6.29 -5.89 0.51
N LEU A 166 -6.82 -7.10 0.67
CA LEU A 166 -6.74 -8.12 -0.38
C LEU A 166 -7.36 -7.66 -1.69
N ASP A 167 -8.51 -6.95 -1.62
CA ASP A 167 -9.20 -6.43 -2.81
C ASP A 167 -8.32 -5.41 -3.55
N THR A 168 -7.68 -4.50 -2.82
CA THR A 168 -6.77 -3.51 -3.41
C THR A 168 -5.58 -4.19 -4.08
N TRP A 169 -4.93 -5.14 -3.41
CA TRP A 169 -3.81 -5.89 -3.99
C TRP A 169 -4.25 -6.67 -5.23
N SER A 170 -5.39 -7.35 -5.16
CA SER A 170 -5.93 -8.13 -6.28
C SER A 170 -6.18 -7.25 -7.51
N ARG A 171 -6.72 -6.06 -7.33
CA ARG A 171 -6.95 -5.10 -8.41
C ARG A 171 -5.63 -4.63 -9.03
N PHE A 172 -4.66 -4.20 -8.22
CA PHE A 172 -3.35 -3.78 -8.73
C PHE A 172 -2.63 -4.90 -9.49
N LEU A 173 -2.73 -6.15 -9.03
CA LEU A 173 -2.12 -7.31 -9.68
C LEU A 173 -2.84 -7.71 -10.96
N SER A 174 -4.17 -7.76 -10.97
CA SER A 174 -4.97 -8.12 -12.15
C SER A 174 -4.81 -7.11 -13.28
N GLU A 175 -4.73 -5.82 -12.97
CA GLU A 175 -4.45 -4.75 -13.93
C GLU A 175 -2.95 -4.65 -14.28
N LYS A 176 -2.08 -5.51 -13.69
CA LYS A 176 -0.62 -5.54 -13.90
C LYS A 176 0.06 -4.20 -13.58
N MET A 177 -0.44 -3.48 -12.59
CA MET A 177 0.04 -2.15 -12.19
C MET A 177 1.04 -2.18 -11.02
N VAL A 178 1.62 -3.34 -10.72
CA VAL A 178 2.68 -3.50 -9.70
C VAL A 178 4.03 -3.66 -10.37
N ASP A 179 5.03 -2.88 -9.96
CA ASP A 179 6.42 -2.96 -10.45
C ASP A 179 7.29 -3.83 -9.55
N ARG A 180 7.05 -3.75 -8.23
CA ARG A 180 7.79 -4.48 -7.20
C ARG A 180 6.84 -4.99 -6.13
N ALA A 181 7.22 -6.08 -5.46
CA ALA A 181 6.52 -6.49 -4.24
C ALA A 181 7.51 -6.88 -3.12
N ARG A 182 7.06 -6.66 -1.89
CA ARG A 182 7.73 -7.07 -0.65
C ARG A 182 6.74 -7.89 0.15
N ILE A 183 6.97 -9.18 0.23
CA ILE A 183 6.10 -10.10 0.95
C ILE A 183 6.82 -10.54 2.22
N CYS A 184 6.27 -10.15 3.35
CA CYS A 184 6.74 -10.61 4.66
C CYS A 184 5.89 -11.83 5.06
N VAL A 185 6.54 -12.97 5.23
CA VAL A 185 5.90 -14.21 5.69
C VAL A 185 6.35 -14.47 7.12
N SER A 186 5.44 -14.34 8.07
CA SER A 186 5.72 -14.62 9.49
C SER A 186 5.59 -16.13 9.77
N ASP A 187 6.36 -16.63 10.71
CA ASP A 187 6.25 -18.01 11.23
C ASP A 187 5.07 -18.20 12.20
N ILE A 188 4.39 -17.11 12.57
CA ILE A 188 3.18 -17.15 13.38
C ILE A 188 2.03 -17.75 12.57
N ASP A 189 1.23 -18.62 13.20
CA ASP A 189 -0.04 -19.10 12.66
C ASP A 189 -1.18 -18.24 13.21
N LEU A 190 -1.82 -17.45 12.33
CA LEU A 190 -2.94 -16.58 12.71
C LEU A 190 -4.18 -17.37 13.13
N GLY A 191 -4.29 -18.63 12.74
CA GLY A 191 -5.50 -19.43 12.98
C GLY A 191 -6.74 -18.91 12.22
N GLY A 192 -7.88 -19.60 12.40
CA GLY A 192 -9.15 -19.19 11.80
C GLY A 192 -9.23 -19.33 10.27
N ASP A 193 -10.31 -18.77 9.71
CA ASP A 193 -10.65 -18.81 8.28
C ASP A 193 -10.49 -17.41 7.62
N GLY A 194 -9.53 -16.63 8.11
CA GLY A 194 -9.26 -15.28 7.59
C GLY A 194 -8.83 -15.31 6.12
N PRO A 195 -8.91 -14.14 5.44
CA PRO A 195 -8.59 -14.02 4.04
C PRO A 195 -7.12 -14.35 3.77
N THR A 196 -6.85 -15.00 2.63
CA THR A 196 -5.53 -15.45 2.22
C THR A 196 -5.05 -14.71 0.98
N PHE A 197 -3.78 -14.32 0.98
CA PHE A 197 -3.09 -13.79 -0.19
C PHE A 197 -2.40 -14.92 -0.94
N ASP A 198 -2.86 -15.21 -2.16
CA ASP A 198 -2.20 -16.21 -3.02
C ASP A 198 -1.03 -15.54 -3.76
N LYS A 199 0.19 -15.94 -3.41
CA LYS A 199 1.42 -15.46 -4.06
C LYS A 199 1.53 -15.84 -5.55
N LYS A 200 0.73 -16.78 -6.07
CA LYS A 200 0.67 -17.07 -7.50
C LYS A 200 0.23 -15.85 -8.31
N SER A 201 -0.65 -15.02 -7.75
CA SER A 201 -1.09 -13.78 -8.37
C SER A 201 0.06 -12.82 -8.71
N LEU A 202 1.16 -12.85 -7.95
CA LEU A 202 2.37 -12.08 -8.26
C LEU A 202 3.00 -12.55 -9.58
N SER A 203 3.19 -13.86 -9.75
CA SER A 203 3.76 -14.43 -10.98
C SER A 203 2.82 -14.24 -12.17
N GLU A 204 1.52 -14.40 -11.99
CA GLU A 204 0.50 -14.20 -13.02
C GLU A 204 0.44 -12.74 -13.48
N SER A 205 0.73 -11.79 -12.58
CA SER A 205 0.85 -10.38 -12.93
C SER A 205 2.17 -10.01 -13.64
N GLY A 206 3.11 -10.97 -13.79
CA GLY A 206 4.41 -10.77 -14.45
C GLY A 206 5.53 -10.35 -13.50
N LEU A 207 5.39 -10.63 -12.20
CA LEU A 207 6.47 -10.45 -11.23
C LEU A 207 7.25 -11.74 -11.05
N ILE A 208 8.56 -11.64 -10.89
CA ILE A 208 9.45 -12.75 -10.54
C ILE A 208 10.07 -12.53 -9.17
N ARG A 209 10.24 -13.60 -8.40
CA ARG A 209 10.94 -13.54 -7.12
C ARG A 209 12.45 -13.47 -7.37
N VAL A 210 13.08 -12.39 -6.90
CA VAL A 210 14.52 -12.14 -7.10
C VAL A 210 15.38 -12.50 -5.89
N SER A 211 14.80 -12.44 -4.68
CA SER A 211 15.50 -12.87 -3.47
C SER A 211 14.52 -13.21 -2.35
N GLU A 212 15.05 -13.92 -1.35
CA GLU A 212 14.39 -14.21 -0.10
C GLU A 212 15.43 -14.09 1.03
N GLU A 213 15.06 -13.41 2.10
CA GLU A 213 15.90 -13.22 3.28
C GLU A 213 15.14 -13.67 4.52
N LYS A 214 15.78 -14.44 5.40
CA LYS A 214 15.23 -14.84 6.71
C LYS A 214 15.70 -13.87 7.77
N VAL A 215 14.75 -13.23 8.47
CA VAL A 215 15.03 -12.24 9.50
C VAL A 215 14.22 -12.57 10.76
N ARG A 216 14.87 -13.14 11.77
CA ARG A 216 14.30 -13.40 13.11
C ARG A 216 12.93 -14.11 13.10
N GLY A 217 12.78 -15.19 12.33
CA GLY A 217 11.55 -15.97 12.22
C GLY A 217 10.65 -15.58 11.07
N ASP A 218 10.79 -14.38 10.53
CA ASP A 218 10.09 -13.98 9.31
C ASP A 218 10.93 -14.30 8.07
N SER A 219 10.27 -14.54 6.94
CA SER A 219 10.88 -14.58 5.61
C SER A 219 10.40 -13.37 4.81
N ILE A 220 11.34 -12.62 4.23
CA ILE A 220 11.05 -11.46 3.40
C ILE A 220 11.38 -11.81 1.96
N GLU A 221 10.37 -11.85 1.12
CA GLU A 221 10.48 -12.11 -0.30
C GLU A 221 10.47 -10.81 -1.10
N TRP A 222 11.36 -10.74 -2.09
CA TRP A 222 11.53 -9.60 -2.97
C TRP A 222 11.15 -10.00 -4.38
N TRP A 223 10.19 -9.28 -4.96
CA TRP A 223 9.66 -9.51 -6.27
C TRP A 223 9.81 -8.27 -7.14
N THR A 224 10.06 -8.45 -8.42
CA THR A 224 10.16 -7.35 -9.41
C THR A 224 9.53 -7.79 -10.73
N ARG A 225 9.06 -6.82 -11.50
CA ARG A 225 8.56 -7.10 -12.84
C ARG A 225 9.72 -7.54 -13.74
N GLU A 226 9.53 -8.66 -14.43
CA GLU A 226 10.46 -9.08 -15.48
C GLU A 226 10.38 -8.08 -16.64
N ARG A 227 11.53 -7.69 -17.13
CA ARG A 227 11.63 -6.78 -18.28
C ARG A 227 12.05 -7.57 -19.48
N ASN A 228 11.25 -7.48 -20.53
CA ASN A 228 11.62 -7.90 -21.88
C ASN A 228 12.58 -6.88 -22.51
#